data_0cf16f1a6e80a6bd8515db3cd7ac5dc4
#
_entry.id   0cf16f1a6e80a6bd8515db3cd7ac5dc4
#
_cell.length_a   1.000
_cell.length_b   1.000
_cell.length_c   1.000
_cell.angle_alpha   90.00
_cell.angle_beta   90.00
_cell.angle_gamma   90.00
#
_symmetry.space_group_name_H-M   'P 1'
#
loop_
_entity.id
_entity.type
_entity.pdbx_description
1 polymer ?
#
loop_
_entity_poly.entity_id
_entity_poly.type
_entity_poly.pdbx_seq_one_letter_code
_entity_poly.pdbx_strand_id
1 'polypeptide(L)'
;MAIKEFGLDFTGKSVIDVGASTGGFTDCALQHGARTVLAVDVGKNLLHEKIAIDPRVTVIEKLNAREIGQLVRANDPHFADLFDIAVVDLSFISIREVLESILTALRNGSVLVLLIKPQFEASKAEADRGGGVISDSVVHQR
;
A
#
# COMPACT_ATOMS: atom_id res chain seq x y z
N MET A 1 3.90 -12.87 10.30
CA MET A 1 3.13 -14.02 9.82
C MET A 1 3.12 -14.08 8.29
N ALA A 2 2.57 -13.12 7.58
CA ALA A 2 2.51 -13.11 6.10
C ALA A 2 3.87 -13.29 5.40
N ILE A 3 4.97 -12.70 5.89
CA ILE A 3 6.31 -12.82 5.30
C ILE A 3 6.72 -14.29 5.18
N LYS A 4 6.57 -15.06 6.26
CA LYS A 4 6.92 -16.48 6.25
C LYS A 4 5.97 -17.31 5.39
N GLU A 5 4.69 -17.00 5.45
CA GLU A 5 3.63 -17.75 4.77
C GLU A 5 3.72 -17.61 3.25
N PHE A 6 4.01 -16.42 2.77
CA PHE A 6 4.12 -16.13 1.32
C PHE A 6 5.55 -16.11 0.81
N GLY A 7 6.54 -16.41 1.65
CA GLY A 7 7.95 -16.42 1.25
C GLY A 7 8.45 -15.06 0.76
N LEU A 8 7.98 -13.96 1.39
CA LEU A 8 8.36 -12.61 0.98
C LEU A 8 9.80 -12.31 1.39
N ASP A 9 10.60 -11.84 0.44
CA ASP A 9 11.98 -11.41 0.68
C ASP A 9 12.12 -9.91 0.35
N PHE A 10 12.35 -9.12 1.38
CA PHE A 10 12.57 -7.67 1.28
C PHE A 10 14.04 -7.29 1.11
N THR A 11 14.97 -8.24 1.24
CA THR A 11 16.41 -7.99 1.24
C THR A 11 16.85 -7.26 -0.03
N GLY A 12 17.37 -6.04 0.12
CA GLY A 12 17.87 -5.22 -0.98
C GLY A 12 16.78 -4.69 -1.94
N LYS A 13 15.51 -4.86 -1.61
CA LYS A 13 14.37 -4.47 -2.45
C LYS A 13 13.98 -3.02 -2.26
N SER A 14 13.46 -2.39 -3.33
CA SER A 14 12.75 -1.13 -3.26
C SER A 14 11.26 -1.40 -3.03
N VAL A 15 10.68 -0.74 -2.04
CA VAL A 15 9.31 -0.97 -1.58
C VAL A 15 8.51 0.30 -1.69
N ILE A 16 7.25 0.19 -2.12
CA ILE A 16 6.26 1.25 -1.96
C ILE A 16 5.20 0.77 -0.96
N ASP A 17 4.96 1.58 0.07
CA ASP A 17 3.95 1.36 1.12
C ASP A 17 2.81 2.35 0.90
N VAL A 18 1.70 1.87 0.35
CA VAL A 18 0.52 2.68 -0.03
C VAL A 18 -0.53 2.61 1.08
N GLY A 19 -0.76 3.72 1.74
CA GLY A 19 -1.53 3.78 2.98
C GLY A 19 -0.64 3.52 4.19
N ALA A 20 0.53 4.15 4.24
CA ALA A 20 1.57 3.88 5.23
C ALA A 20 1.13 4.17 6.68
N SER A 21 0.20 5.13 6.87
CA SER A 21 -0.33 5.49 8.19
C SER A 21 0.80 5.78 9.20
N THR A 22 0.82 5.09 10.34
CA THR A 22 1.89 5.25 11.36
C THR A 22 3.21 4.61 10.97
N GLY A 23 3.24 3.79 9.91
CA GLY A 23 4.46 3.19 9.38
C GLY A 23 4.71 1.74 9.77
N GLY A 24 3.70 1.01 10.20
CA GLY A 24 3.86 -0.38 10.62
C GLY A 24 4.43 -1.29 9.53
N PHE A 25 3.93 -1.18 8.30
CA PHE A 25 4.48 -1.96 7.18
C PHE A 25 5.83 -1.42 6.71
N THR A 26 6.01 -0.10 6.68
CA THR A 26 7.31 0.53 6.39
C THR A 26 8.39 0.01 7.35
N ASP A 27 8.14 0.05 8.66
CA ASP A 27 9.07 -0.46 9.68
C ASP A 27 9.36 -1.96 9.47
N CYS A 28 8.33 -2.75 9.23
CA CYS A 28 8.47 -4.18 8.96
C CYS A 28 9.37 -4.44 7.73
N ALA A 29 9.17 -3.71 6.63
CA ALA A 29 10.00 -3.84 5.43
C ALA A 29 11.47 -3.48 5.71
N LEU A 30 11.72 -2.40 6.47
CA LEU A 30 13.06 -1.98 6.86
C LEU A 30 13.76 -3.02 7.74
N GLN A 31 13.06 -3.60 8.71
CA GLN A 31 13.60 -4.65 9.59
C GLN A 31 13.92 -5.94 8.83
N HIS A 32 13.24 -6.19 7.70
CA HIS A 32 13.49 -7.33 6.81
C HIS A 32 14.44 -7.01 5.66
N GLY A 33 15.19 -5.90 5.75
CA GLY A 33 16.29 -5.62 4.84
C GLY A 33 15.93 -4.86 3.57
N ALA A 34 14.77 -4.19 3.50
CA ALA A 34 14.43 -3.32 2.39
C ALA A 34 15.53 -2.25 2.19
N ARG A 35 15.92 -2.04 0.92
CA ARG A 35 16.91 -1.04 0.55
C ARG A 35 16.34 0.37 0.68
N THR A 36 15.14 0.56 0.21
CA THR A 36 14.40 1.84 0.26
C THR A 36 12.92 1.59 0.42
N VAL A 37 12.23 2.50 1.10
CA VAL A 37 10.76 2.50 1.20
C VAL A 37 10.23 3.88 0.84
N LEU A 38 9.33 3.93 -0.13
CA LEU A 38 8.49 5.10 -0.39
C LEU A 38 7.17 4.92 0.35
N ALA A 39 6.97 5.69 1.41
CA ALA A 39 5.75 5.68 2.21
C ALA A 39 4.78 6.75 1.68
N VAL A 40 3.60 6.32 1.24
CA VAL A 40 2.57 7.18 0.63
C VAL A 40 1.31 7.15 1.47
N ASP A 41 0.75 8.30 1.78
CA ASP A 41 -0.53 8.43 2.49
C ASP A 41 -1.31 9.67 2.06
N VAL A 42 -2.65 9.61 2.15
CA VAL A 42 -3.52 10.78 1.94
C VAL A 42 -3.49 11.73 3.14
N GLY A 43 -3.13 11.23 4.31
CA GLY A 43 -3.00 12.00 5.55
C GLY A 43 -1.73 12.85 5.61
N LYS A 44 -1.57 13.50 6.74
CA LYS A 44 -0.40 14.34 7.02
C LYS A 44 0.10 14.07 8.45
N ASN A 45 1.43 14.04 8.61
CA ASN A 45 2.10 13.83 9.90
C ASN A 45 1.64 12.54 10.62
N LEU A 46 1.34 11.48 9.86
CA LEU A 46 0.89 10.20 10.41
C LEU A 46 2.06 9.27 10.72
N LEU A 47 3.09 9.28 9.89
CA LEU A 47 4.24 8.39 10.01
C LEU A 47 5.00 8.68 11.30
N HIS A 48 5.31 7.62 12.06
CA HIS A 48 6.06 7.76 13.31
C HIS A 48 7.43 8.39 13.05
N GLU A 49 7.83 9.35 13.89
CA GLU A 49 9.04 10.15 13.70
C GLU A 49 10.31 9.31 13.47
N LYS A 50 10.51 8.25 14.26
CA LYS A 50 11.67 7.34 14.12
C LYS A 50 11.73 6.64 12.77
N ILE A 51 10.60 6.42 12.11
CA ILE A 51 10.52 5.82 10.78
C ILE A 51 10.75 6.90 9.73
N ALA A 52 10.14 8.07 9.90
CA ALA A 52 10.24 9.17 8.96
C ALA A 52 11.67 9.71 8.79
N ILE A 53 12.50 9.64 9.84
CA ILE A 53 13.91 10.08 9.79
C ILE A 53 14.89 9.00 9.30
N ASP A 54 14.44 7.75 9.08
CA ASP A 54 15.32 6.71 8.53
C ASP A 54 15.75 7.11 7.11
N PRO A 55 17.07 7.15 6.81
CA PRO A 55 17.58 7.61 5.51
C PRO A 55 17.11 6.75 4.32
N ARG A 56 16.58 5.55 4.57
CA ARG A 56 16.00 4.66 3.55
C ARG A 56 14.55 5.01 3.23
N VAL A 57 13.90 5.87 4.00
CA VAL A 57 12.49 6.22 3.88
C VAL A 57 12.32 7.56 3.19
N THR A 58 11.47 7.59 2.18
CA THR A 58 10.94 8.80 1.59
C THR A 58 9.43 8.85 1.85
N VAL A 59 8.90 10.00 2.25
CA VAL A 59 7.49 10.16 2.61
C VAL A 59 6.82 11.09 1.62
N ILE A 60 5.68 10.67 1.06
CA ILE A 60 4.79 11.54 0.29
C ILE A 60 3.44 11.57 1.01
N GLU A 61 3.12 12.72 1.55
CA GLU A 61 1.85 12.99 2.21
C GLU A 61 0.83 13.61 1.26
N LYS A 62 -0.46 13.55 1.62
CA LYS A 62 -1.58 14.12 0.87
C LYS A 62 -1.66 13.61 -0.58
N LEU A 63 -1.19 12.40 -0.83
CA LEU A 63 -1.26 11.75 -2.12
C LEU A 63 -2.33 10.67 -2.11
N ASN A 64 -3.30 10.80 -3.01
CA ASN A 64 -4.28 9.75 -3.25
C ASN A 64 -3.68 8.65 -4.12
N ALA A 65 -3.89 7.39 -3.76
CA ALA A 65 -3.37 6.25 -4.52
C ALA A 65 -3.82 6.22 -5.99
N ARG A 66 -4.95 6.85 -6.32
CA ARG A 66 -5.41 7.04 -7.71
C ARG A 66 -4.45 7.88 -8.55
N GLU A 67 -3.69 8.77 -7.92
CA GLU A 67 -2.80 9.73 -8.60
C GLU A 67 -1.41 9.14 -8.90
N ILE A 68 -1.05 8.01 -8.29
CA ILE A 68 0.27 7.36 -8.47
C ILE A 68 0.58 7.16 -9.96
N GLY A 69 -0.37 6.63 -10.74
CA GLY A 69 -0.17 6.40 -12.17
C GLY A 69 0.05 7.68 -12.98
N GLN A 70 -0.49 8.81 -12.54
CA GLN A 70 -0.24 10.11 -13.17
C GLN A 70 1.18 10.59 -12.90
N LEU A 71 1.66 10.43 -11.65
CA LEU A 71 3.03 10.78 -11.26
C LEU A 71 4.06 9.94 -11.99
N VAL A 72 3.81 8.63 -12.12
CA VAL A 72 4.68 7.72 -12.91
C VAL A 72 4.77 8.20 -14.37
N ARG A 73 3.66 8.51 -15.01
CA ARG A 73 3.62 9.02 -16.40
C ARG A 73 4.26 10.39 -16.54
N ALA A 74 4.19 11.21 -15.51
CA ALA A 74 4.82 12.55 -15.49
C ALA A 74 6.33 12.50 -15.20
N ASN A 75 6.91 11.31 -15.01
CA ASN A 75 8.30 11.12 -14.60
C ASN A 75 8.65 11.85 -13.30
N ASP A 76 7.74 11.82 -12.33
CA ASP A 76 8.01 12.37 -11.01
C ASP A 76 9.24 11.69 -10.40
N PRO A 77 10.19 12.43 -9.81
CA PRO A 77 11.44 11.89 -9.29
C PRO A 77 11.28 10.76 -8.26
N HIS A 78 10.19 10.76 -7.48
CA HIS A 78 9.92 9.71 -6.50
C HIS A 78 9.55 8.36 -7.17
N PHE A 79 9.17 8.40 -8.43
CA PHE A 79 8.78 7.24 -9.23
C PHE A 79 9.71 7.00 -10.42
N ALA A 80 10.91 7.61 -10.42
CA ALA A 80 11.91 7.43 -11.48
C ALA A 80 12.35 5.98 -11.62
N ASP A 81 12.48 5.26 -10.50
CA ASP A 81 12.72 3.83 -10.45
C ASP A 81 11.45 3.10 -10.01
N LEU A 82 11.05 2.07 -10.76
CA LEU A 82 9.91 1.22 -10.40
C LEU A 82 10.27 0.34 -9.20
N PHE A 83 9.24 -0.03 -8.43
CA PHE A 83 9.40 -0.77 -7.17
C PHE A 83 9.39 -2.29 -7.38
N ASP A 84 10.11 -2.99 -6.49
CA ASP A 84 10.15 -4.46 -6.45
C ASP A 84 8.95 -5.04 -5.69
N ILE A 85 8.47 -4.33 -4.67
CA ILE A 85 7.37 -4.76 -3.81
C ILE A 85 6.45 -3.58 -3.55
N ALA A 86 5.14 -3.80 -3.67
CA ALA A 86 4.13 -2.90 -3.12
C ALA A 86 3.40 -3.59 -1.96
N VAL A 87 3.24 -2.85 -0.87
CA VAL A 87 2.37 -3.21 0.25
C VAL A 87 1.25 -2.17 0.31
N VAL A 88 -0.01 -2.62 0.34
CA VAL A 88 -1.17 -1.75 0.21
C VAL A 88 -2.17 -2.02 1.33
N ASP A 89 -2.37 -1.02 2.19
CA ASP A 89 -3.35 -1.02 3.28
C ASP A 89 -4.17 0.28 3.23
N LEU A 90 -5.22 0.27 2.42
CA LEU A 90 -6.09 1.44 2.24
C LEU A 90 -7.41 1.28 2.98
N SER A 91 -7.95 2.41 3.45
CA SER A 91 -9.27 2.51 4.07
C SER A 91 -10.15 3.45 3.28
N PHE A 92 -11.47 3.22 3.31
CA PHE A 92 -12.51 4.04 2.68
C PHE A 92 -12.46 4.11 1.14
N ILE A 93 -11.78 3.17 0.51
CA ILE A 93 -11.68 3.06 -0.95
C ILE A 93 -11.61 1.58 -1.34
N SER A 94 -12.27 1.20 -2.45
CA SER A 94 -12.10 -0.12 -3.04
C SER A 94 -10.71 -0.25 -3.67
N ILE A 95 -10.07 -1.38 -3.46
CA ILE A 95 -8.80 -1.72 -4.12
C ILE A 95 -8.93 -1.64 -5.66
N ARG A 96 -10.09 -1.99 -6.21
CA ARG A 96 -10.36 -1.95 -7.65
C ARG A 96 -10.13 -0.56 -8.26
N GLU A 97 -10.39 0.50 -7.47
CA GLU A 97 -10.26 1.89 -7.95
C GLU A 97 -8.81 2.37 -8.05
N VAL A 98 -7.89 1.71 -7.37
CA VAL A 98 -6.48 2.14 -7.24
C VAL A 98 -5.48 1.14 -7.82
N LEU A 99 -5.91 -0.10 -8.04
CA LEU A 99 -5.02 -1.20 -8.42
C LEU A 99 -4.23 -0.88 -9.71
N GLU A 100 -4.90 -0.43 -10.76
CA GLU A 100 -4.25 -0.08 -12.02
C GLU A 100 -3.19 1.01 -11.82
N SER A 101 -3.52 2.04 -11.05
CA SER A 101 -2.61 3.14 -10.72
C SER A 101 -1.35 2.64 -9.99
N ILE A 102 -1.53 1.78 -8.98
CA ILE A 102 -0.42 1.20 -8.21
C ILE A 102 0.46 0.31 -9.08
N LEU A 103 -0.14 -0.51 -9.95
CA LEU A 103 0.60 -1.41 -10.84
C LEU A 103 1.55 -0.66 -11.78
N THR A 104 1.25 0.59 -12.16
CA THR A 104 2.16 1.39 -12.99
C THR A 104 3.48 1.70 -12.31
N ALA A 105 3.53 1.70 -10.97
CA ALA A 105 4.74 1.94 -10.19
C ALA A 105 5.59 0.68 -9.98
N LEU A 106 5.12 -0.48 -10.41
CA LEU A 106 5.78 -1.76 -10.19
C LEU A 106 6.50 -2.24 -11.46
N ARG A 107 7.70 -2.80 -11.28
CA ARG A 107 8.41 -3.45 -12.37
C ARG A 107 7.86 -4.85 -12.66
N ASN A 108 8.21 -5.39 -13.81
CA ASN A 108 7.86 -6.77 -14.16
C ASN A 108 8.46 -7.75 -13.14
N GLY A 109 7.66 -8.72 -12.70
CA GLY A 109 8.08 -9.72 -11.72
C GLY A 109 8.07 -9.22 -10.27
N SER A 110 7.53 -8.02 -10.02
CA SER A 110 7.35 -7.49 -8.66
C SER A 110 6.29 -8.26 -7.88
N VAL A 111 6.28 -8.05 -6.56
CA VAL A 111 5.30 -8.62 -5.63
C VAL A 111 4.34 -7.54 -5.17
N LEU A 112 3.06 -7.84 -5.19
CA LEU A 112 2.01 -6.98 -4.66
C LEU A 112 1.32 -7.67 -3.48
N VAL A 113 1.39 -7.04 -2.31
CA VAL A 113 0.72 -7.49 -1.08
C VAL A 113 -0.44 -6.53 -0.79
N LEU A 114 -1.64 -7.06 -0.82
CA LEU A 114 -2.87 -6.28 -0.60
C LEU A 114 -3.58 -6.72 0.67
N LEU A 115 -3.93 -5.78 1.52
CA LEU A 115 -4.88 -6.01 2.60
C LEU A 115 -6.30 -5.76 2.09
N ILE A 116 -7.06 -6.83 1.90
CA ILE A 116 -8.46 -6.74 1.45
C ILE A 116 -9.35 -6.49 2.66
N LYS A 117 -10.14 -5.43 2.59
CA LYS A 117 -11.11 -5.05 3.62
C LYS A 117 -12.52 -5.14 3.04
N PRO A 118 -13.25 -6.24 3.29
CA PRO A 118 -14.56 -6.49 2.67
C PRO A 118 -15.54 -5.33 2.81
N GLN A 119 -15.50 -4.59 3.93
CA GLN A 119 -16.37 -3.45 4.19
C GLN A 119 -16.18 -2.27 3.21
N PHE A 120 -15.03 -2.18 2.53
CA PHE A 120 -14.76 -1.16 1.52
C PHE A 120 -14.90 -1.69 0.09
N GLU A 121 -14.99 -3.01 -0.08
CA GLU A 121 -15.22 -3.66 -1.36
C GLU A 121 -16.70 -3.90 -1.64
N ALA A 122 -17.52 -4.02 -0.59
CA ALA A 122 -18.94 -4.22 -0.67
C ALA A 122 -19.70 -2.90 -0.97
N SER A 123 -20.90 -3.01 -1.53
CA SER A 123 -21.77 -1.85 -1.67
C SER A 123 -22.16 -1.28 -0.31
N LYS A 124 -22.49 0.01 -0.27
CA LYS A 124 -22.94 0.68 0.97
C LYS A 124 -24.11 -0.06 1.64
N ALA A 125 -25.06 -0.54 0.83
CA ALA A 125 -26.23 -1.28 1.33
C ALA A 125 -25.85 -2.64 1.95
N GLU A 126 -24.78 -3.28 1.52
CA GLU A 126 -24.26 -4.54 2.08
C GLU A 126 -23.49 -4.28 3.38
N ALA A 127 -22.69 -3.21 3.42
CA ALA A 127 -21.95 -2.79 4.61
C ALA A 127 -22.91 -2.33 5.73
N ASP A 128 -23.93 -1.55 5.41
CA ASP A 128 -24.92 -1.03 6.38
C ASP A 128 -25.71 -2.15 7.05
N ARG A 129 -26.05 -3.21 6.32
CA ARG A 129 -26.75 -4.39 6.89
C ARG A 129 -25.94 -5.13 7.95
N GLY A 130 -24.61 -5.10 7.86
CA GLY A 130 -23.70 -5.75 8.81
C GLY A 130 -23.12 -4.83 9.87
N GLY A 131 -23.61 -3.58 10.01
CA GLY A 131 -23.03 -2.61 10.95
C GLY A 131 -21.53 -2.34 10.69
N GLY A 132 -21.11 -2.38 9.41
CA GLY A 132 -19.72 -2.23 9.00
C GLY A 132 -18.93 -3.54 8.95
N VAL A 133 -19.54 -4.66 9.35
CA VAL A 133 -18.91 -6.00 9.24
C VAL A 133 -19.61 -6.81 8.16
N ILE A 134 -18.86 -7.29 7.19
CA ILE A 134 -19.39 -8.16 6.14
C ILE A 134 -19.30 -9.61 6.62
N SER A 135 -20.45 -10.22 6.92
CA SER A 135 -20.56 -11.62 7.35
C SER A 135 -21.17 -12.53 6.27
N ASP A 136 -21.68 -11.96 5.19
CA ASP A 136 -22.28 -12.72 4.09
C ASP A 136 -21.18 -13.33 3.22
N SER A 137 -21.15 -14.67 3.17
CA SER A 137 -20.15 -15.41 2.40
C SER A 137 -20.25 -15.17 0.88
N VAL A 138 -21.42 -14.82 0.37
CA VAL A 138 -21.60 -14.48 -1.06
C VAL A 138 -20.93 -13.13 -1.39
N VAL A 139 -20.94 -12.18 -0.46
CA VAL A 139 -20.23 -10.91 -0.62
C VAL A 139 -18.71 -11.12 -0.58
N HIS A 140 -18.23 -12.04 0.25
CA HIS A 140 -16.79 -12.34 0.35
C HIS A 140 -16.22 -13.04 -0.90
N GLN A 141 -17.06 -13.66 -1.72
CA GLN A 141 -16.64 -14.41 -2.93
C GLN A 141 -16.58 -13.54 -4.19
N ARG A 142 -17.00 -12.30 -4.13
CA ARG A 142 -16.95 -11.33 -5.24
C ARG A 142 -15.68 -10.55 -5.23
#